data_c2447985c7a1697d99d9fcc2240f2709
#
_entry.id   c2447985c7a1697d99d9fcc2240f2709
#
_cell.length_a   1.000
_cell.length_b   1.000
_cell.length_c   1.000
_cell.angle_alpha   90.00
_cell.angle_beta   90.00
_cell.angle_gamma   90.00
#
_symmetry.space_group_name_H-M   'P 1'
#
loop_
_entity.id
_entity.type
_entity.pdbx_description
1 polymer ?
#
loop_
_entity_poly.entity_id
_entity_poly.type
_entity_poly.pdbx_seq_one_letter_code
_entity_poly.pdbx_strand_id
1 'polypeptide(L)'
;LTGEVGAAGATCLYNQSDGIIDIISSIIPGKGGILSQAYVCVPNINLQNGIEQMNNGLSPDEIIDWLIENDQCNALSFYYRQYGIVDIDENGEVRTAGYTGTFADNYKEDRQGTNYSIQGNILLDQSVIDNMENNINNTQGNLAEKLMSAMQGANFAGADSRCLADGTSSATAFLVVYQPDDSVGQPSLELNVGSQDPGVEPINILQEMFDNYLSIESNNNNLIRLFPNPTDGLVSLSSEDNYKIDVFDNIGKLVLTTIGNSFNIQSLEKGSYFIKLASDNNTISTYKILRK
;
A
#
# COMPACT_ATOMS: atom_id res chain seq x y z
N LEU A 1 4.84 -0.55 17.03
CA LEU A 1 5.15 -0.18 15.66
C LEU A 1 5.33 -1.45 14.84
N THR A 2 4.74 -1.50 13.64
CA THR A 2 4.89 -2.62 12.69
C THR A 2 6.18 -2.51 11.87
N GLY A 3 6.74 -1.29 11.77
CA GLY A 3 7.87 -0.99 10.89
C GLY A 3 7.46 -0.78 9.42
N GLU A 4 6.16 -0.85 9.11
CA GLU A 4 5.64 -0.53 7.78
C GLU A 4 5.86 0.95 7.46
N VAL A 5 6.22 1.24 6.21
CA VAL A 5 6.33 2.60 5.67
C VAL A 5 5.53 2.69 4.37
N GLY A 6 4.73 3.72 4.21
CA GLY A 6 3.90 3.86 3.03
C GLY A 6 3.67 5.31 2.63
N ALA A 7 3.19 5.49 1.42
CA ALA A 7 2.80 6.77 0.85
C ALA A 7 1.55 6.63 -0.01
N ALA A 8 0.76 7.70 -0.08
CA ALA A 8 -0.35 7.81 -1.01
C ALA A 8 -0.46 9.25 -1.50
N GLY A 9 -0.97 9.45 -2.69
CA GLY A 9 -1.12 10.78 -3.26
C GLY A 9 -1.97 10.80 -4.52
N ALA A 10 -2.39 12.01 -4.90
CA ALA A 10 -3.15 12.27 -6.10
C ALA A 10 -2.81 13.66 -6.67
N THR A 11 -2.99 13.86 -7.96
CA THR A 11 -2.76 15.15 -8.60
C THR A 11 -3.58 15.29 -9.89
N CYS A 12 -3.92 16.53 -10.25
CA CYS A 12 -4.53 16.87 -11.53
C CYS A 12 -3.48 17.11 -12.62
N LEU A 13 -2.58 16.11 -12.81
CA LEU A 13 -1.62 16.09 -13.91
C LEU A 13 -2.06 15.07 -14.95
N TYR A 14 -2.29 15.55 -16.17
CA TYR A 14 -2.59 14.71 -17.33
C TYR A 14 -1.30 14.27 -18.04
N ASN A 15 -1.40 13.27 -18.93
CA ASN A 15 -0.29 12.67 -19.68
C ASN A 15 0.78 11.96 -18.80
N GLN A 16 0.34 11.42 -17.68
CA GLN A 16 1.14 10.58 -16.79
C GLN A 16 0.62 9.13 -16.85
N SER A 17 0.82 8.45 -17.96
CA SER A 17 0.34 7.06 -18.17
C SER A 17 0.83 6.09 -17.11
N ASP A 18 2.07 6.29 -16.64
CA ASP A 18 2.74 5.46 -15.65
C ASP A 18 2.49 5.94 -14.21
N GLY A 19 1.58 6.94 -14.05
CA GLY A 19 1.30 7.58 -12.77
C GLY A 19 2.39 8.52 -12.30
N ILE A 20 2.39 8.82 -10.99
CA ILE A 20 3.27 9.84 -10.40
C ILE A 20 4.14 9.31 -9.26
N ILE A 21 4.01 8.05 -8.88
CA ILE A 21 4.66 7.49 -7.71
C ILE A 21 6.18 7.70 -7.74
N ASP A 22 6.84 7.35 -8.83
CA ASP A 22 8.30 7.45 -8.99
C ASP A 22 8.79 8.93 -9.13
N ILE A 23 7.86 9.85 -9.36
CA ILE A 23 8.19 11.28 -9.49
C ILE A 23 8.25 11.96 -8.13
N ILE A 24 7.32 11.59 -7.21
CA ILE A 24 7.14 12.33 -5.96
C ILE A 24 7.38 11.52 -4.70
N SER A 25 7.48 10.20 -4.78
CA SER A 25 7.63 9.30 -3.62
C SER A 25 8.91 8.49 -3.68
N SER A 26 9.58 8.35 -2.54
CA SER A 26 10.64 7.37 -2.35
C SER A 26 10.63 6.85 -0.92
N ILE A 27 10.82 5.54 -0.76
CA ILE A 27 10.72 4.85 0.52
C ILE A 27 11.92 3.92 0.72
N ILE A 28 12.43 3.90 1.95
CA ILE A 28 13.40 2.91 2.45
C ILE A 28 12.62 1.98 3.38
N PRO A 29 12.43 0.69 3.03
CA PRO A 29 11.69 -0.26 3.85
C PRO A 29 12.19 -0.31 5.28
N GLY A 30 11.28 -0.30 6.25
CA GLY A 30 11.59 -0.35 7.68
C GLY A 30 12.30 0.88 8.26
N LYS A 31 12.56 1.92 7.43
CA LYS A 31 13.29 3.12 7.87
C LYS A 31 12.50 4.40 7.71
N GLY A 32 11.93 4.66 6.55
CA GLY A 32 11.21 5.91 6.33
C GLY A 32 10.93 6.21 4.87
N GLY A 33 10.29 7.35 4.62
CA GLY A 33 9.97 7.80 3.28
C GLY A 33 9.86 9.32 3.17
N ILE A 34 10.00 9.80 1.95
CA ILE A 34 9.87 11.20 1.58
C ILE A 34 8.91 11.34 0.40
N LEU A 35 8.02 12.32 0.51
CA LEU A 35 7.29 12.90 -0.60
C LEU A 35 7.89 14.25 -0.96
N SER A 36 8.21 14.48 -2.23
CA SER A 36 8.74 15.73 -2.76
C SER A 36 7.87 16.17 -3.93
N GLN A 37 7.16 17.26 -3.76
CA GLN A 37 6.17 17.78 -4.72
C GLN A 37 6.26 19.29 -4.88
N ALA A 38 5.37 19.89 -5.66
CA ALA A 38 5.36 21.28 -6.08
C ALA A 38 6.60 21.68 -6.91
N TYR A 39 6.38 21.90 -8.20
CA TYR A 39 7.43 22.31 -9.15
C TYR A 39 8.68 21.40 -9.17
N VAL A 40 8.49 20.10 -9.04
CA VAL A 40 9.60 19.13 -9.10
C VAL A 40 10.22 19.08 -10.51
N CYS A 41 11.47 18.70 -10.58
CA CYS A 41 12.13 18.29 -11.81
C CYS A 41 11.92 16.79 -12.08
N VAL A 42 12.06 16.36 -13.31
CA VAL A 42 11.99 14.94 -13.68
C VAL A 42 13.26 14.57 -14.43
N PRO A 43 14.08 13.64 -13.89
CA PRO A 43 13.94 12.96 -12.62
C PRO A 43 14.02 13.91 -11.41
N ASN A 44 13.34 13.56 -10.30
CA ASN A 44 13.28 14.39 -9.10
C ASN A 44 14.56 14.24 -8.28
N ILE A 45 15.54 15.08 -8.54
CA ILE A 45 16.86 15.00 -7.88
C ILE A 45 16.78 15.34 -6.38
N ASN A 46 15.86 16.23 -5.97
CA ASN A 46 15.68 16.54 -4.56
C ASN A 46 15.12 15.36 -3.77
N LEU A 47 14.22 14.57 -4.39
CA LEU A 47 13.72 13.32 -3.81
C LEU A 47 14.87 12.32 -3.58
N GLN A 48 15.73 12.13 -4.58
CA GLN A 48 16.89 11.24 -4.50
C GLN A 48 17.88 11.70 -3.42
N ASN A 49 18.19 13.01 -3.38
CA ASN A 49 19.05 13.59 -2.37
C ASN A 49 18.48 13.44 -0.95
N GLY A 50 17.17 13.65 -0.76
CA GLY A 50 16.50 13.47 0.53
C GLY A 50 16.61 12.03 1.06
N ILE A 51 16.43 11.04 0.20
CA ILE A 51 16.65 9.62 0.53
C ILE A 51 18.11 9.32 0.86
N GLU A 52 19.06 9.95 0.17
CA GLU A 52 20.48 9.80 0.49
C GLU A 52 20.78 10.35 1.91
N GLN A 53 20.23 11.52 2.26
CA GLN A 53 20.41 12.08 3.61
C GLN A 53 19.73 11.23 4.68
N MET A 54 18.56 10.65 4.42
CA MET A 54 17.92 9.68 5.30
C MET A 54 18.81 8.43 5.52
N ASN A 55 19.46 7.94 4.48
CA ASN A 55 20.44 6.84 4.58
C ASN A 55 21.66 7.22 5.41
N ASN A 56 22.10 8.48 5.32
CA ASN A 56 23.19 9.03 6.13
C ASN A 56 22.81 9.27 7.60
N GLY A 57 21.54 9.07 7.97
CA GLY A 57 21.04 9.12 9.35
C GLY A 57 20.53 10.49 9.80
N LEU A 58 20.35 11.45 8.87
CA LEU A 58 19.74 12.74 9.20
C LEU A 58 18.27 12.53 9.61
N SER A 59 17.82 13.32 10.57
CA SER A 59 16.40 13.39 10.95
C SER A 59 15.56 14.08 9.86
N PRO A 60 14.21 13.91 9.84
CA PRO A 60 13.34 14.60 8.90
C PRO A 60 13.55 16.11 8.82
N ASP A 61 13.69 16.79 9.95
CA ASP A 61 13.97 18.24 9.99
C ASP A 61 15.32 18.58 9.37
N GLU A 62 16.38 17.84 9.72
CA GLU A 62 17.72 18.03 9.15
C GLU A 62 17.75 17.75 7.64
N ILE A 63 16.94 16.79 7.15
CA ILE A 63 16.80 16.53 5.71
C ILE A 63 16.14 17.72 5.01
N ILE A 64 15.08 18.30 5.59
CA ILE A 64 14.43 19.50 5.04
C ILE A 64 15.41 20.67 4.99
N ASP A 65 16.15 20.95 6.07
CA ASP A 65 17.15 22.01 6.12
C ASP A 65 18.22 21.80 5.04
N TRP A 66 18.70 20.56 4.89
CA TRP A 66 19.66 20.21 3.86
C TRP A 66 19.10 20.44 2.45
N LEU A 67 17.85 20.02 2.17
CA LEU A 67 17.19 20.22 0.87
C LEU A 67 16.94 21.70 0.54
N ILE A 68 16.67 22.53 1.55
CA ILE A 68 16.55 23.98 1.39
C ILE A 68 17.88 24.60 0.95
N GLU A 69 18.98 24.17 1.56
CA GLU A 69 20.33 24.68 1.24
C GLU A 69 20.87 24.14 -0.08
N ASN A 70 20.43 22.96 -0.51
CA ASN A 70 20.97 22.21 -1.63
C ASN A 70 19.93 21.88 -2.72
N ASP A 71 18.92 22.74 -2.94
CA ASP A 71 17.92 22.53 -4.00
C ASP A 71 18.59 22.46 -5.38
N GLN A 72 18.41 21.34 -6.06
CA GLN A 72 19.02 21.05 -7.37
C GLN A 72 18.02 20.97 -8.52
N CYS A 73 16.74 21.14 -8.28
CA CYS A 73 15.74 21.21 -9.34
C CYS A 73 15.77 22.58 -10.04
N ASN A 74 16.31 22.61 -11.23
CA ASN A 74 16.85 23.76 -11.94
C ASN A 74 15.93 24.95 -12.24
N ALA A 75 14.62 24.84 -12.19
CA ALA A 75 13.75 25.91 -12.69
C ALA A 75 13.39 26.96 -11.64
N LEU A 76 13.29 26.57 -10.40
CA LEU A 76 12.82 27.38 -9.28
C LEU A 76 13.53 26.94 -8.00
N SER A 77 13.59 27.85 -7.00
CA SER A 77 14.25 27.54 -5.73
C SER A 77 13.33 26.81 -4.75
N PHE A 78 13.89 26.38 -3.61
CA PHE A 78 13.17 25.74 -2.52
C PHE A 78 11.88 26.48 -2.09
N TYR A 79 11.77 27.78 -2.31
CA TYR A 79 10.54 28.55 -2.05
C TYR A 79 9.29 28.04 -2.77
N TYR A 80 9.45 27.21 -3.80
CA TYR A 80 8.36 26.61 -4.56
C TYR A 80 8.10 25.14 -4.21
N ARG A 81 8.98 24.51 -3.41
CA ARG A 81 8.91 23.07 -3.11
C ARG A 81 7.96 22.76 -1.97
N GLN A 82 7.53 21.53 -1.90
CA GLN A 82 6.80 20.99 -0.76
C GLN A 82 7.33 19.59 -0.45
N TYR A 83 7.67 19.36 0.81
CA TYR A 83 8.21 18.08 1.30
C TYR A 83 7.36 17.55 2.46
N GLY A 84 7.19 16.21 2.53
CA GLY A 84 6.68 15.51 3.69
C GLY A 84 7.58 14.32 3.96
N ILE A 85 8.09 14.18 5.19
CA ILE A 85 9.06 13.15 5.56
C ILE A 85 8.57 12.46 6.82
N VAL A 86 8.69 11.14 6.83
CA VAL A 86 8.56 10.31 8.04
C VAL A 86 9.74 9.36 8.10
N ASP A 87 10.28 9.13 9.29
CA ASP A 87 11.27 8.09 9.51
C ASP A 87 11.10 7.39 10.86
N ILE A 88 11.84 6.31 11.03
CA ILE A 88 11.97 5.56 12.28
C ILE A 88 13.45 5.63 12.64
N ASP A 89 13.76 6.23 13.80
CA ASP A 89 15.13 6.38 14.26
C ASP A 89 15.72 5.05 14.78
N GLU A 90 16.99 5.06 15.17
CA GLU A 90 17.70 3.88 15.69
C GLU A 90 17.14 3.34 17.02
N ASN A 91 16.33 4.13 17.75
CA ASN A 91 15.63 3.72 18.97
C ASN A 91 14.22 3.16 18.68
N GLY A 92 13.78 3.19 17.43
CA GLY A 92 12.44 2.79 17.01
C GLY A 92 11.39 3.90 17.20
N GLU A 93 11.80 5.16 17.41
CA GLU A 93 10.87 6.28 17.52
C GLU A 93 10.55 6.86 16.15
N VAL A 94 9.26 7.13 15.89
CA VAL A 94 8.83 7.77 14.64
C VAL A 94 9.04 9.26 14.73
N ARG A 95 9.65 9.83 13.68
CA ARG A 95 9.83 11.27 13.52
C ARG A 95 9.16 11.73 12.23
N THR A 96 8.62 12.94 12.23
CA THR A 96 7.90 13.50 11.08
C THR A 96 8.29 14.95 10.89
N ALA A 97 8.45 15.40 9.65
CA ALA A 97 8.62 16.79 9.31
C ALA A 97 7.92 17.14 8.00
N GLY A 98 7.59 18.40 7.81
CA GLY A 98 7.00 18.94 6.59
C GLY A 98 7.54 20.31 6.24
N TYR A 99 7.52 20.64 4.97
CA TYR A 99 7.89 21.95 4.46
C TYR A 99 7.00 22.35 3.30
N THR A 100 6.44 23.54 3.37
CA THR A 100 5.70 24.17 2.28
C THR A 100 6.31 25.50 1.94
N GLY A 101 6.90 25.59 0.75
CA GLY A 101 7.56 26.78 0.26
C GLY A 101 6.58 27.98 0.11
N THR A 102 7.07 29.17 0.42
CA THR A 102 6.26 30.40 0.41
C THR A 102 5.57 30.67 -0.93
N PHE A 103 6.20 30.26 -2.04
CA PHE A 103 5.71 30.48 -3.40
C PHE A 103 5.10 29.21 -4.04
N ALA A 104 4.93 28.11 -3.30
CA ALA A 104 4.05 27.04 -3.76
C ALA A 104 2.61 27.60 -3.93
N ASP A 105 1.85 27.06 -4.90
CA ASP A 105 0.54 27.60 -5.25
C ASP A 105 -0.53 27.32 -4.19
N ASN A 106 -1.40 28.29 -3.97
CA ASN A 106 -2.50 28.22 -3.01
C ASN A 106 -3.70 27.39 -3.56
N TYR A 107 -4.59 26.77 -2.70
CA TYR A 107 -4.37 26.64 -1.27
C TYR A 107 -3.26 25.62 -1.04
N LYS A 108 -2.45 25.82 0.00
CA LYS A 108 -1.33 24.97 0.33
C LYS A 108 -1.18 24.85 1.84
N GLU A 109 -0.87 23.66 2.28
CA GLU A 109 -0.61 23.35 3.70
C GLU A 109 0.24 22.09 3.82
N ASP A 110 0.99 21.98 4.90
CA ASP A 110 1.55 20.74 5.40
C ASP A 110 1.19 20.56 6.88
N ARG A 111 0.96 19.31 7.28
CA ARG A 111 0.54 18.96 8.63
C ARG A 111 1.17 17.65 9.07
N GLN A 112 1.74 17.65 10.27
CA GLN A 112 2.43 16.50 10.83
C GLN A 112 1.67 15.95 12.02
N GLY A 113 1.55 14.62 12.09
CA GLY A 113 1.11 13.87 13.26
C GLY A 113 2.24 13.04 13.84
N THR A 114 1.91 12.19 14.80
CA THR A 114 2.91 11.34 15.48
C THR A 114 3.60 10.33 14.54
N ASN A 115 2.96 9.95 13.43
CA ASN A 115 3.44 8.93 12.50
C ASN A 115 3.02 9.19 11.05
N TYR A 116 2.68 10.41 10.71
CA TYR A 116 2.36 10.82 9.34
C TYR A 116 2.78 12.26 9.06
N SER A 117 3.00 12.55 7.78
CA SER A 117 3.06 13.90 7.22
C SER A 117 2.06 13.97 6.06
N ILE A 118 1.18 14.96 6.08
CA ILE A 118 0.19 15.22 5.02
C ILE A 118 0.50 16.60 4.45
N GLN A 119 0.56 16.72 3.15
CA GLN A 119 0.81 17.98 2.48
C GLN A 119 0.08 18.05 1.14
N GLY A 120 -0.23 19.26 0.73
CA GLY A 120 -0.84 19.54 -0.57
C GLY A 120 -0.68 20.99 -0.99
N ASN A 121 -0.71 21.21 -2.30
CA ASN A 121 -0.73 22.53 -2.93
C ASN A 121 -1.73 22.55 -4.08
N ILE A 122 -2.16 23.72 -4.50
CA ILE A 122 -3.23 23.91 -5.50
C ILE A 122 -4.56 23.27 -5.04
N LEU A 123 -4.72 23.11 -3.75
CA LEU A 123 -5.93 22.53 -3.17
C LEU A 123 -7.12 23.50 -3.29
N LEU A 124 -8.33 22.95 -3.22
CA LEU A 124 -9.55 23.76 -3.16
C LEU A 124 -9.53 24.72 -1.99
N ASP A 125 -9.33 24.17 -0.80
CA ASP A 125 -9.20 24.88 0.47
C ASP A 125 -8.65 23.92 1.55
N GLN A 126 -8.67 24.37 2.81
CA GLN A 126 -8.20 23.63 3.97
C GLN A 126 -8.93 22.30 4.19
N SER A 127 -10.17 22.18 3.76
CA SER A 127 -10.98 20.98 4.01
C SER A 127 -10.37 19.70 3.44
N VAL A 128 -9.53 19.81 2.40
CA VAL A 128 -8.81 18.64 1.83
C VAL A 128 -7.89 18.02 2.89
N ILE A 129 -7.03 18.84 3.50
CA ILE A 129 -6.09 18.37 4.54
C ILE A 129 -6.83 17.96 5.80
N ASP A 130 -7.85 18.71 6.23
CA ASP A 130 -8.67 18.39 7.41
C ASP A 130 -9.35 17.02 7.27
N ASN A 131 -9.92 16.72 6.11
CA ASN A 131 -10.57 15.45 5.85
C ASN A 131 -9.57 14.29 5.80
N MET A 132 -8.42 14.47 5.13
CA MET A 132 -7.37 13.46 5.08
C MET A 132 -6.84 13.13 6.47
N GLU A 133 -6.54 14.15 7.29
CA GLU A 133 -6.07 13.98 8.65
C GLU A 133 -7.13 13.35 9.55
N ASN A 134 -8.37 13.78 9.46
CA ASN A 134 -9.47 13.20 10.21
C ASN A 134 -9.64 11.71 9.88
N ASN A 135 -9.57 11.36 8.61
CA ASN A 135 -9.71 9.98 8.16
C ASN A 135 -8.55 9.09 8.64
N ILE A 136 -7.29 9.51 8.48
CA ILE A 136 -6.14 8.70 8.92
C ILE A 136 -6.15 8.46 10.44
N ASN A 137 -6.58 9.45 11.22
CA ASN A 137 -6.63 9.36 12.68
C ASN A 137 -7.80 8.51 13.20
N ASN A 138 -8.92 8.45 12.49
CA ASN A 138 -10.11 7.73 12.93
C ASN A 138 -10.23 6.31 12.33
N THR A 139 -9.44 5.98 11.32
CA THR A 139 -9.48 4.65 10.70
C THR A 139 -8.73 3.63 11.56
N GLN A 140 -9.41 2.54 11.88
CA GLN A 140 -8.79 1.37 12.48
C GLN A 140 -8.26 0.45 11.37
N GLY A 141 -7.17 -0.28 11.64
CA GLY A 141 -6.60 -1.20 10.67
C GLY A 141 -5.10 -1.00 10.43
N ASN A 142 -4.58 -1.63 9.39
CA ASN A 142 -3.17 -1.54 9.00
C ASN A 142 -2.85 -0.21 8.27
N LEU A 143 -1.58 -0.02 7.91
CA LEU A 143 -1.14 1.22 7.26
C LEU A 143 -1.83 1.46 5.93
N ALA A 144 -2.03 0.41 5.12
CA ALA A 144 -2.67 0.52 3.80
C ALA A 144 -4.13 1.00 3.91
N GLU A 145 -4.91 0.45 4.87
CA GLU A 145 -6.28 0.87 5.14
C GLU A 145 -6.36 2.33 5.59
N LYS A 146 -5.42 2.77 6.42
CA LYS A 146 -5.33 4.16 6.88
C LYS A 146 -4.97 5.13 5.75
N LEU A 147 -4.00 4.77 4.89
CA LEU A 147 -3.63 5.56 3.72
C LEU A 147 -4.79 5.65 2.72
N MET A 148 -5.48 4.53 2.44
CA MET A 148 -6.65 4.57 1.55
C MET A 148 -7.77 5.44 2.11
N SER A 149 -8.02 5.36 3.41
CA SER A 149 -9.00 6.21 4.08
C SER A 149 -8.61 7.70 4.02
N ALA A 150 -7.32 8.03 4.20
CA ALA A 150 -6.84 9.40 4.02
C ALA A 150 -7.12 9.90 2.58
N MET A 151 -6.85 9.06 1.56
CA MET A 151 -7.15 9.40 0.17
C MET A 151 -8.65 9.65 -0.07
N GLN A 152 -9.54 8.87 0.58
CA GLN A 152 -10.98 9.13 0.54
C GLN A 152 -11.37 10.49 1.14
N GLY A 153 -10.56 11.04 2.05
CA GLY A 153 -10.73 12.41 2.56
C GLY A 153 -10.58 13.49 1.49
N ALA A 154 -9.81 13.21 0.45
CA ALA A 154 -9.61 14.08 -0.72
C ALA A 154 -10.48 13.68 -1.93
N ASN A 155 -11.35 12.67 -1.82
CA ASN A 155 -12.17 12.14 -2.91
C ASN A 155 -13.44 13.00 -3.14
N PHE A 156 -13.25 14.23 -3.60
CA PHE A 156 -14.36 15.11 -4.00
C PHE A 156 -13.89 16.08 -5.09
N ALA A 157 -14.85 16.58 -5.88
CA ALA A 157 -14.56 17.44 -7.01
C ALA A 157 -13.75 18.68 -6.61
N GLY A 158 -12.60 18.86 -7.25
CA GLY A 158 -11.71 20.00 -7.04
C GLY A 158 -10.82 19.90 -5.81
N ALA A 159 -10.64 18.74 -5.18
CA ALA A 159 -9.64 18.59 -4.13
C ALA A 159 -8.28 19.11 -4.62
N ASP A 160 -7.85 18.71 -5.82
CA ASP A 160 -6.93 19.51 -6.63
C ASP A 160 -7.78 20.50 -7.46
N SER A 161 -7.65 21.80 -7.21
CA SER A 161 -8.55 22.83 -7.78
C SER A 161 -8.52 22.87 -9.30
N ARG A 162 -7.49 22.34 -9.94
CA ARG A 162 -7.37 22.25 -11.42
C ARG A 162 -8.38 21.28 -12.02
N CYS A 163 -8.76 20.23 -11.29
CA CYS A 163 -9.75 19.24 -11.71
C CYS A 163 -11.20 19.58 -11.33
N LEU A 164 -11.45 20.76 -10.74
CA LEU A 164 -12.81 21.18 -10.37
C LEU A 164 -13.76 21.21 -11.56
N ALA A 165 -13.30 21.72 -12.71
CA ALA A 165 -14.11 21.81 -13.94
C ALA A 165 -14.43 20.42 -14.53
N ASP A 166 -13.60 19.42 -14.26
CA ASP A 166 -13.77 18.03 -14.70
C ASP A 166 -14.70 17.25 -13.76
N GLY A 167 -15.04 17.82 -12.61
CA GLY A 167 -15.90 17.21 -11.60
C GLY A 167 -15.21 16.08 -10.81
N THR A 168 -13.87 16.02 -10.84
CA THR A 168 -13.04 15.00 -10.15
C THR A 168 -12.14 15.62 -9.09
N SER A 169 -11.62 14.80 -8.20
CA SER A 169 -10.65 15.21 -7.19
C SER A 169 -9.28 15.48 -7.80
N SER A 170 -8.91 14.68 -8.80
CA SER A 170 -7.60 14.62 -9.42
C SER A 170 -7.67 13.93 -10.79
N ALA A 171 -6.55 13.71 -11.45
CA ALA A 171 -6.43 12.92 -12.68
C ALA A 171 -5.62 11.63 -12.51
N THR A 172 -4.77 11.56 -11.48
CA THR A 172 -3.96 10.38 -11.12
C THR A 172 -4.04 10.13 -9.63
N ALA A 173 -3.82 8.88 -9.19
CA ALA A 173 -3.70 8.55 -7.77
C ALA A 173 -2.79 7.33 -7.56
N PHE A 174 -2.19 7.21 -6.38
CA PHE A 174 -1.40 6.04 -6.01
C PHE A 174 -1.47 5.74 -4.52
N LEU A 175 -1.11 4.50 -4.17
CA LEU A 175 -0.87 4.05 -2.80
C LEU A 175 0.23 2.99 -2.82
N VAL A 176 1.22 3.12 -1.94
CA VAL A 176 2.32 2.17 -1.81
C VAL A 176 2.61 1.89 -0.35
N VAL A 177 2.87 0.62 -0.02
CA VAL A 177 3.28 0.19 1.33
C VAL A 177 4.41 -0.83 1.21
N TYR A 178 5.46 -0.57 1.98
CA TYR A 178 6.58 -1.47 2.20
C TYR A 178 6.50 -2.11 3.58
N GLN A 179 6.69 -3.43 3.63
CA GLN A 179 7.00 -4.13 4.87
C GLN A 179 8.48 -3.91 5.25
N PRO A 180 8.87 -4.07 6.52
CA PRO A 180 10.26 -3.84 6.94
C PRO A 180 11.31 -4.70 6.24
N ASP A 181 10.92 -5.88 5.77
CA ASP A 181 11.76 -6.88 5.10
C ASP A 181 11.65 -6.84 3.55
N ASP A 182 10.87 -5.92 3.00
CA ASP A 182 10.82 -5.71 1.56
C ASP A 182 12.16 -5.20 1.01
N SER A 183 12.44 -5.51 -0.24
CA SER A 183 13.56 -4.89 -0.95
C SER A 183 13.18 -3.50 -1.48
N VAL A 184 14.12 -2.59 -1.54
CA VAL A 184 13.91 -1.27 -2.16
C VAL A 184 13.43 -1.45 -3.60
N GLY A 185 12.36 -0.76 -3.97
CA GLY A 185 11.72 -0.87 -5.28
C GLY A 185 10.85 -2.13 -5.48
N GLN A 186 10.59 -2.91 -4.42
CA GLN A 186 9.72 -4.08 -4.45
C GLN A 186 8.74 -4.05 -3.26
N PRO A 187 7.76 -3.14 -3.27
CA PRO A 187 6.80 -3.01 -2.17
C PRO A 187 5.86 -4.22 -2.08
N SER A 188 5.41 -4.53 -0.87
CA SER A 188 4.37 -5.52 -0.64
C SER A 188 3.01 -5.11 -1.22
N LEU A 189 2.76 -3.80 -1.32
CA LEU A 189 1.58 -3.25 -1.98
C LEU A 189 1.97 -2.03 -2.81
N GLU A 190 1.61 -2.05 -4.10
CA GLU A 190 1.66 -0.89 -4.98
C GLU A 190 0.41 -0.83 -5.84
N LEU A 191 -0.32 0.26 -5.70
CA LEU A 191 -1.49 0.58 -6.52
C LEU A 191 -1.21 1.92 -7.20
N ASN A 192 -1.22 1.94 -8.51
CA ASN A 192 -0.87 3.11 -9.30
C ASN A 192 -1.89 3.33 -10.41
N VAL A 193 -2.59 4.44 -10.34
CA VAL A 193 -3.61 4.87 -11.31
C VAL A 193 -3.01 5.98 -12.15
N GLY A 194 -2.65 5.67 -13.39
CA GLY A 194 -2.21 6.65 -14.36
C GLY A 194 -3.30 7.66 -14.72
N SER A 195 -2.97 8.64 -15.54
CA SER A 195 -3.89 9.72 -15.92
C SER A 195 -5.18 9.19 -16.52
N GLN A 196 -6.30 9.62 -15.95
CA GLN A 196 -7.64 9.33 -16.38
C GLN A 196 -8.20 10.45 -17.28
N ASP A 197 -9.19 10.12 -18.09
CA ASP A 197 -9.94 11.12 -18.86
C ASP A 197 -10.75 12.05 -17.94
N PRO A 198 -11.00 13.31 -18.34
CA PRO A 198 -11.85 14.23 -17.59
C PRO A 198 -13.21 13.59 -17.21
N GLY A 199 -13.59 13.73 -15.95
CA GLY A 199 -14.82 13.15 -15.41
C GLY A 199 -14.65 11.71 -14.84
N VAL A 200 -13.48 11.10 -14.95
CA VAL A 200 -13.20 9.80 -14.36
C VAL A 200 -12.38 10.00 -13.06
N GLU A 201 -12.94 9.58 -11.94
CA GLU A 201 -12.35 9.79 -10.60
C GLU A 201 -11.28 8.73 -10.28
N PRO A 202 -9.99 9.08 -10.22
CA PRO A 202 -8.92 8.11 -10.03
C PRO A 202 -8.89 7.53 -8.61
N ILE A 203 -9.37 8.25 -7.59
CA ILE A 203 -9.41 7.72 -6.22
C ILE A 203 -10.46 6.60 -6.11
N ASN A 204 -11.54 6.63 -6.89
CA ASN A 204 -12.49 5.52 -6.96
C ASN A 204 -11.84 4.27 -7.60
N ILE A 205 -11.07 4.45 -8.67
CA ILE A 205 -10.33 3.35 -9.29
C ILE A 205 -9.30 2.78 -8.30
N LEU A 206 -8.58 3.64 -7.59
CA LEU A 206 -7.62 3.25 -6.55
C LEU A 206 -8.32 2.42 -5.45
N GLN A 207 -9.53 2.82 -5.02
CA GLN A 207 -10.32 2.08 -4.05
C GLN A 207 -10.72 0.69 -4.58
N GLU A 208 -11.17 0.60 -5.82
CA GLU A 208 -11.51 -0.71 -6.43
C GLU A 208 -10.28 -1.63 -6.51
N MET A 209 -9.11 -1.10 -6.85
CA MET A 209 -7.86 -1.87 -6.84
C MET A 209 -7.51 -2.34 -5.43
N PHE A 210 -7.69 -1.48 -4.43
CA PHE A 210 -7.45 -1.78 -3.02
C PHE A 210 -8.40 -2.87 -2.49
N ASP A 211 -9.69 -2.78 -2.79
CA ASP A 211 -10.70 -3.78 -2.40
C ASP A 211 -10.39 -5.15 -3.02
N ASN A 212 -9.95 -5.18 -4.26
CA ASN A 212 -9.50 -6.40 -4.93
C ASN A 212 -8.26 -6.99 -4.25
N TYR A 213 -7.27 -6.16 -3.88
CA TYR A 213 -6.09 -6.59 -3.12
C TYR A 213 -6.50 -7.22 -1.78
N LEU A 214 -7.35 -6.57 -0.98
CA LEU A 214 -7.86 -7.11 0.29
C LEU A 214 -8.60 -8.44 0.11
N SER A 215 -9.37 -8.59 -0.97
CA SER A 215 -10.09 -9.84 -1.25
C SER A 215 -9.13 -11.00 -1.56
N ILE A 216 -8.01 -10.73 -2.22
CA ILE A 216 -6.96 -11.72 -2.48
C ILE A 216 -6.20 -12.06 -1.19
N GLU A 217 -5.88 -11.08 -0.37
CA GLU A 217 -5.24 -11.29 0.93
C GLU A 217 -6.13 -12.08 1.90
N SER A 218 -7.42 -11.76 1.97
CA SER A 218 -8.36 -12.50 2.81
C SER A 218 -8.50 -13.97 2.35
N ASN A 219 -8.46 -14.21 1.05
CA ASN A 219 -8.43 -15.58 0.50
C ASN A 219 -7.10 -16.28 0.80
N ASN A 220 -5.97 -15.58 0.78
CA ASN A 220 -4.65 -16.13 1.12
C ASN A 220 -4.51 -16.41 2.62
N ASN A 221 -5.04 -15.56 3.49
CA ASN A 221 -5.07 -15.77 4.94
C ASN A 221 -5.99 -16.92 5.36
N ASN A 222 -6.95 -17.29 4.52
CA ASN A 222 -7.79 -18.47 4.69
C ASN A 222 -7.22 -19.72 4.00
N LEU A 223 -6.00 -19.68 3.44
CA LEU A 223 -5.37 -20.87 2.85
C LEU A 223 -5.03 -21.87 3.94
N ILE A 224 -5.86 -22.91 4.02
CA ILE A 224 -5.62 -24.05 4.87
C ILE A 224 -4.37 -24.78 4.33
N ARG A 225 -3.38 -25.01 5.18
CA ARG A 225 -2.23 -25.82 4.83
C ARG A 225 -2.50 -27.26 5.25
N LEU A 226 -2.15 -28.20 4.38
CA LEU A 226 -2.20 -29.64 4.65
C LEU A 226 -0.79 -30.15 4.95
N PHE A 227 -0.62 -30.75 6.09
CA PHE A 227 0.69 -31.28 6.52
C PHE A 227 0.58 -32.59 7.27
N PRO A 228 1.63 -33.46 7.17
CA PRO A 228 2.77 -33.33 6.27
C PRO A 228 2.38 -33.59 4.81
N ASN A 229 3.08 -32.94 3.89
CA ASN A 229 3.00 -33.23 2.46
C ASN A 229 4.41 -33.21 1.87
N PRO A 230 4.99 -34.35 1.46
CA PRO A 230 4.41 -35.71 1.36
C PRO A 230 4.08 -36.37 2.71
N THR A 231 3.07 -37.27 2.73
CA THR A 231 2.59 -37.97 3.93
C THR A 231 2.79 -39.48 3.88
N ASP A 232 2.93 -40.12 5.06
CA ASP A 232 2.83 -41.56 5.23
C ASP A 232 1.41 -42.05 5.56
N GLY A 233 0.43 -41.13 5.60
CA GLY A 233 -0.99 -41.45 5.76
C GLY A 233 -1.77 -40.39 6.52
N LEU A 234 -1.36 -40.01 7.72
CA LEU A 234 -2.09 -38.96 8.46
C LEU A 234 -1.78 -37.58 7.92
N VAL A 235 -2.81 -36.78 7.71
CA VAL A 235 -2.74 -35.40 7.24
C VAL A 235 -3.57 -34.52 8.16
N SER A 236 -3.01 -33.40 8.60
CA SER A 236 -3.68 -32.39 9.40
C SER A 236 -3.87 -31.10 8.60
N LEU A 237 -4.92 -30.36 8.93
CA LEU A 237 -5.19 -29.01 8.43
C LEU A 237 -4.60 -27.99 9.40
N SER A 238 -4.17 -26.83 8.89
CA SER A 238 -3.70 -25.71 9.73
C SER A 238 -4.83 -24.94 10.43
N SER A 239 -6.08 -25.32 10.23
CA SER A 239 -7.27 -24.78 10.88
C SER A 239 -7.75 -25.71 12.00
N GLU A 240 -8.29 -25.11 13.08
CA GLU A 240 -8.97 -25.87 14.14
C GLU A 240 -10.43 -26.21 13.78
N ASP A 241 -10.96 -25.57 12.73
CA ASP A 241 -12.31 -25.81 12.26
C ASP A 241 -12.47 -27.19 11.60
N ASN A 242 -13.68 -27.70 11.58
CA ASN A 242 -14.02 -28.92 10.87
C ASN A 242 -14.46 -28.61 9.44
N TYR A 243 -13.92 -29.37 8.51
CA TYR A 243 -14.26 -29.30 7.08
C TYR A 243 -14.82 -30.64 6.61
N LYS A 244 -15.72 -30.61 5.65
CA LYS A 244 -15.99 -31.77 4.83
C LYS A 244 -14.79 -31.98 3.91
N ILE A 245 -14.14 -33.15 4.01
CA ILE A 245 -12.91 -33.52 3.31
C ILE A 245 -13.26 -34.64 2.34
N ASP A 246 -13.21 -34.35 1.05
CA ASP A 246 -13.35 -35.33 -0.01
C ASP A 246 -11.97 -35.57 -0.66
N VAL A 247 -11.53 -36.82 -0.72
CA VAL A 247 -10.23 -37.23 -1.30
C VAL A 247 -10.48 -37.94 -2.62
N PHE A 248 -9.82 -37.49 -3.67
CA PHE A 248 -9.91 -38.06 -5.01
C PHE A 248 -8.55 -38.62 -5.44
N ASP A 249 -8.55 -39.73 -6.19
CA ASP A 249 -7.35 -40.24 -6.83
C ASP A 249 -6.96 -39.40 -8.07
N ASN A 250 -5.89 -39.81 -8.75
CA ASN A 250 -5.34 -39.11 -9.91
C ASN A 250 -6.24 -39.14 -11.18
N ILE A 251 -7.28 -39.96 -11.19
CA ILE A 251 -8.29 -40.03 -12.27
C ILE A 251 -9.62 -39.36 -11.85
N GLY A 252 -9.66 -38.71 -10.67
CA GLY A 252 -10.84 -37.98 -10.19
C GLY A 252 -11.90 -38.86 -9.51
N LYS A 253 -11.59 -40.13 -9.16
CA LYS A 253 -12.48 -40.99 -8.40
C LYS A 253 -12.43 -40.64 -6.93
N LEU A 254 -13.59 -40.45 -6.29
CA LEU A 254 -13.71 -40.26 -4.84
C LEU A 254 -13.31 -41.56 -4.12
N VAL A 255 -12.28 -41.45 -3.23
CA VAL A 255 -11.70 -42.61 -2.49
C VAL A 255 -11.89 -42.50 -0.98
N LEU A 256 -12.16 -41.29 -0.45
CA LEU A 256 -12.45 -41.05 0.96
C LEU A 256 -13.31 -39.81 1.13
N THR A 257 -14.26 -39.87 2.06
CA THR A 257 -14.99 -38.70 2.57
C THR A 257 -14.98 -38.73 4.09
N THR A 258 -14.66 -37.61 4.73
CA THR A 258 -14.72 -37.44 6.18
C THR A 258 -15.06 -36.02 6.57
N ILE A 259 -15.32 -35.77 7.85
CA ILE A 259 -15.49 -34.44 8.44
C ILE A 259 -14.51 -34.30 9.60
N GLY A 260 -13.75 -33.21 9.60
CA GLY A 260 -12.76 -32.92 10.65
C GLY A 260 -11.71 -31.94 10.18
N ASN A 261 -10.69 -31.78 11.00
CA ASN A 261 -9.48 -31.00 10.70
C ASN A 261 -8.24 -31.89 10.42
N SER A 262 -8.48 -33.21 10.28
CA SER A 262 -7.46 -34.18 9.89
C SER A 262 -8.10 -35.40 9.23
N PHE A 263 -7.32 -36.13 8.44
CA PHE A 263 -7.76 -37.35 7.77
C PHE A 263 -6.58 -38.33 7.56
N ASN A 264 -6.91 -39.60 7.32
CA ASN A 264 -5.88 -40.61 7.15
C ASN A 264 -6.07 -41.37 5.84
N ILE A 265 -5.04 -41.35 4.99
CA ILE A 265 -4.97 -42.03 3.70
C ILE A 265 -3.95 -43.18 3.70
N GLN A 266 -3.56 -43.71 4.88
CA GLN A 266 -2.57 -44.77 5.02
C GLN A 266 -2.97 -46.05 4.28
N SER A 267 -4.27 -46.33 4.17
CA SER A 267 -4.82 -47.49 3.46
C SER A 267 -4.86 -47.35 1.93
N LEU A 268 -4.61 -46.14 1.42
CA LEU A 268 -4.58 -45.89 -0.02
C LEU A 268 -3.19 -46.20 -0.61
N GLU A 269 -3.16 -46.45 -1.91
CA GLU A 269 -1.91 -46.69 -2.62
C GLU A 269 -1.00 -45.47 -2.63
N LYS A 270 0.32 -45.66 -2.84
CA LYS A 270 1.27 -44.56 -3.02
C LYS A 270 0.96 -43.78 -4.29
N GLY A 271 0.96 -42.48 -4.20
CA GLY A 271 0.61 -41.65 -5.35
C GLY A 271 0.10 -40.25 -5.00
N SER A 272 -0.34 -39.52 -6.00
CA SER A 272 -0.92 -38.19 -5.84
C SER A 272 -2.44 -38.26 -5.64
N TYR A 273 -2.93 -37.49 -4.68
CA TYR A 273 -4.35 -37.35 -4.39
C TYR A 273 -4.75 -35.87 -4.41
N PHE A 274 -5.99 -35.61 -4.78
CA PHE A 274 -6.59 -34.27 -4.75
C PHE A 274 -7.59 -34.21 -3.59
N ILE A 275 -7.45 -33.21 -2.77
CA ILE A 275 -8.25 -33.01 -1.56
C ILE A 275 -9.16 -31.81 -1.79
N LYS A 276 -10.46 -32.02 -1.65
CA LYS A 276 -11.45 -30.96 -1.70
C LYS A 276 -11.97 -30.71 -0.28
N LEU A 277 -11.80 -29.47 0.19
CA LEU A 277 -12.30 -29.02 1.49
C LEU A 277 -13.52 -28.14 1.25
N ALA A 278 -14.60 -28.39 1.99
CA ALA A 278 -15.78 -27.55 2.02
C ALA A 278 -16.09 -27.16 3.46
N SER A 279 -16.26 -25.84 3.69
CA SER A 279 -16.74 -25.30 4.96
C SER A 279 -18.26 -25.22 4.99
N ASP A 280 -18.86 -24.96 6.17
CA ASP A 280 -20.29 -24.75 6.34
C ASP A 280 -20.84 -23.58 5.49
N ASN A 281 -19.98 -22.61 5.15
CA ASN A 281 -20.30 -21.46 4.30
C ASN A 281 -20.13 -21.76 2.79
N ASN A 282 -19.99 -23.02 2.39
CA ASN A 282 -19.84 -23.47 1.01
C ASN A 282 -18.54 -22.99 0.30
N THR A 283 -17.55 -22.50 1.04
CA THR A 283 -16.23 -22.20 0.46
C THR A 283 -15.51 -23.50 0.14
N ILE A 284 -15.10 -23.66 -1.11
CA ILE A 284 -14.44 -24.87 -1.60
C ILE A 284 -12.99 -24.55 -1.95
N SER A 285 -12.06 -25.29 -1.34
CA SER A 285 -10.64 -25.25 -1.66
C SER A 285 -10.12 -26.60 -2.11
N THR A 286 -9.20 -26.64 -3.06
CA THR A 286 -8.62 -27.87 -3.59
C THR A 286 -7.10 -27.88 -3.39
N TYR A 287 -6.60 -29.01 -2.91
CA TYR A 287 -5.18 -29.22 -2.61
C TYR A 287 -4.66 -30.50 -3.25
N LYS A 288 -3.36 -30.57 -3.49
CA LYS A 288 -2.67 -31.79 -3.92
C LYS A 288 -1.81 -32.30 -2.79
N ILE A 289 -1.90 -33.60 -2.52
CA ILE A 289 -1.08 -34.30 -1.53
C ILE A 289 -0.38 -35.49 -2.16
N LEU A 290 0.82 -35.79 -1.68
CA LEU A 290 1.59 -36.95 -2.11
C LEU A 290 1.64 -37.99 -0.99
N ARG A 291 1.12 -39.21 -1.22
CA ARG A 291 1.24 -40.39 -0.37
C ARG A 291 2.55 -41.14 -0.71
N LYS A 292 3.47 -41.26 0.24
CA LYS A 292 4.74 -41.99 0.09
C LYS A 292 4.59 -43.48 0.06
#